data_93b610885531f7abd76992bf70d482b8
#
_entry.id   93b610885531f7abd76992bf70d482b8
#
_cell.length_a   1.000
_cell.length_b   1.000
_cell.length_c   1.000
_cell.angle_alpha   90.00
_cell.angle_beta   90.00
_cell.angle_gamma   90.00
#
_symmetry.space_group_name_H-M   'P 1'
#
loop_
_entity.id
_entity.type
_entity.pdbx_description
1 polymer ?
#
loop_
_entity_poly.entity_id
_entity_poly.type
_entity_poly.pdbx_seq_one_letter_code
_entity_poly.pdbx_strand_id
1 'polypeptide(L)'
;MFALDQASSADVLMSPRVTVKDRHVAKVYMSEHHNFPENEWNDIDVPEATNAHFYATAQPNLENEQDLGIQFSIRPEVTEQLITAEVLVPFMTLAGWSEYDTRVYDEDGNVEDGNFYRMPILNTPEIKTRVTVRDGETVIVGGIVSDTTSTINDKIPILGDIPFIGRFFQSKGTQSSKRNLLVFMTCRLVKPDGTPLYPDPRQQRDGTYSKGYPRFGSTL
;
A
#
# COMPACT_ATOMS: atom_id res chain seq x y z
N MET A 1 -30.74 15.91 -15.27
CA MET A 1 -29.39 15.35 -15.44
C MET A 1 -28.54 15.93 -14.32
N PHE A 2 -28.25 15.14 -13.29
CA PHE A 2 -27.40 15.59 -12.18
C PHE A 2 -25.98 15.13 -12.49
N ALA A 3 -25.07 16.06 -12.70
CA ALA A 3 -23.65 15.78 -12.74
C ALA A 3 -23.14 15.91 -11.29
N LEU A 4 -22.70 14.84 -10.69
CA LEU A 4 -22.02 14.84 -9.41
C LEU A 4 -20.52 14.84 -9.68
N ASP A 5 -19.86 15.94 -9.38
CA ASP A 5 -18.40 16.02 -9.35
C ASP A 5 -17.94 15.82 -7.91
N GLN A 6 -17.31 14.68 -7.64
CA GLN A 6 -16.76 14.36 -6.34
C GLN A 6 -15.25 14.18 -6.46
N ALA A 7 -14.50 15.10 -5.91
CA ALA A 7 -13.06 15.02 -5.80
C ALA A 7 -12.66 14.68 -4.36
N SER A 8 -11.84 13.65 -4.20
CA SER A 8 -11.23 13.29 -2.92
C SER A 8 -9.72 13.20 -3.12
N SER A 9 -8.96 13.89 -2.29
CA SER A 9 -7.50 13.80 -2.26
C SER A 9 -7.05 13.45 -0.84
N ALA A 10 -6.07 12.56 -0.74
CA ALA A 10 -5.41 12.23 0.52
C ALA A 10 -3.90 12.24 0.30
N ASP A 11 -3.19 13.02 1.08
CA ASP A 11 -1.74 13.05 1.10
C ASP A 11 -1.23 12.36 2.35
N VAL A 12 -0.36 11.37 2.18
CA VAL A 12 0.25 10.63 3.29
C VAL A 12 1.75 10.84 3.24
N LEU A 13 2.32 11.36 4.31
CA LEU A 13 3.76 11.52 4.48
C LEU A 13 4.27 10.52 5.53
N MET A 14 5.19 9.65 5.12
CA MET A 14 5.88 8.72 6.02
C MET A 14 7.37 9.04 6.03
N SER A 15 7.98 9.12 7.20
CA SER A 15 9.39 9.48 7.36
C SER A 15 10.10 8.53 8.33
N PRO A 16 10.37 7.27 7.92
CA PRO A 16 11.13 6.33 8.73
C PRO A 16 12.57 6.81 8.91
N ARG A 17 13.16 6.54 10.08
CA ARG A 17 14.53 6.88 10.40
C ARG A 17 15.21 5.71 11.09
N VAL A 18 16.45 5.46 10.70
CA VAL A 18 17.24 4.39 11.31
C VAL A 18 18.73 4.77 11.29
N THR A 19 19.42 4.42 12.34
CA THR A 19 20.89 4.51 12.39
C THR A 19 21.45 3.11 12.24
N VAL A 20 22.39 2.95 11.33
CA VAL A 20 22.96 1.64 11.00
C VAL A 20 24.48 1.77 10.84
N LYS A 21 25.19 0.71 11.21
CA LYS A 21 26.64 0.61 11.00
C LYS A 21 26.94 0.34 9.53
N ASP A 22 28.08 0.83 9.06
CA ASP A 22 28.60 0.56 7.72
C ASP A 22 28.51 -0.93 7.34
N ARG A 23 28.04 -1.22 6.12
CA ARG A 23 27.84 -2.57 5.55
C ARG A 23 26.86 -3.49 6.28
N HIS A 24 26.11 -2.99 7.27
CA HIS A 24 25.06 -3.76 7.95
C HIS A 24 23.70 -3.39 7.39
N VAL A 25 22.76 -4.34 7.47
CA VAL A 25 21.37 -4.10 7.06
C VAL A 25 20.57 -3.60 8.25
N ALA A 26 19.82 -2.53 8.02
CA ALA A 26 18.77 -2.09 8.94
C ALA A 26 17.43 -2.17 8.26
N LYS A 27 16.40 -2.50 9.03
CA LYS A 27 15.00 -2.58 8.58
C LYS A 27 14.11 -1.81 9.53
N VAL A 28 13.17 -1.08 8.97
CA VAL A 28 12.10 -0.39 9.71
C VAL A 28 10.78 -0.82 9.12
N TYR A 29 9.87 -1.22 9.98
CA TYR A 29 8.53 -1.63 9.62
C TYR A 29 7.54 -0.59 10.16
N MET A 30 6.62 -0.16 9.33
CA MET A 30 5.52 0.75 9.67
C MET A 30 4.27 0.17 9.03
N SER A 31 3.75 -0.90 9.64
CA SER A 31 2.69 -1.74 9.10
C SER A 31 1.65 -2.05 10.16
N GLU A 32 0.45 -2.35 9.69
CA GLU A 32 -0.66 -2.89 10.45
C GLU A 32 -0.81 -4.37 10.09
N HIS A 33 -0.93 -5.22 11.11
CA HIS A 33 -1.15 -6.65 10.92
C HIS A 33 -2.63 -6.91 10.65
N HIS A 34 -2.90 -7.61 9.57
CA HIS A 34 -4.23 -8.04 9.20
C HIS A 34 -4.27 -9.55 8.96
N ASN A 35 -5.25 -10.21 9.56
CA ASN A 35 -5.50 -11.63 9.32
C ASN A 35 -6.51 -11.76 8.20
N PHE A 36 -6.14 -12.48 7.16
CA PHE A 36 -6.99 -12.76 6.00
C PHE A 36 -7.32 -14.24 5.90
N PRO A 37 -8.46 -14.59 5.27
CA PRO A 37 -8.76 -15.97 4.98
C PRO A 37 -7.70 -16.59 4.08
N GLU A 38 -7.28 -17.82 4.38
CA GLU A 38 -6.47 -18.62 3.48
C GLU A 38 -7.34 -19.27 2.39
N ASN A 39 -6.68 -19.74 1.32
CA ASN A 39 -7.35 -20.47 0.24
C ASN A 39 -7.75 -21.89 0.67
N GLU A 40 -7.25 -22.36 1.78
CA GLU A 40 -7.56 -23.67 2.32
C GLU A 40 -8.74 -23.56 3.30
N TRP A 41 -9.74 -24.37 3.04
CA TRP A 41 -10.93 -24.50 3.86
C TRP A 41 -10.77 -25.70 4.74
N ASN A 42 -11.06 -25.56 6.03
CA ASN A 42 -11.13 -26.70 6.90
C ASN A 42 -12.36 -27.53 6.52
N ASP A 43 -12.12 -28.64 5.85
CA ASP A 43 -13.16 -29.67 5.69
C ASP A 43 -13.52 -30.20 7.08
N ILE A 44 -14.74 -29.93 7.49
CA ILE A 44 -15.26 -30.54 8.70
C ILE A 44 -15.67 -31.95 8.30
N ASP A 45 -14.92 -32.96 8.76
CA ASP A 45 -15.33 -34.37 8.65
C ASP A 45 -16.69 -34.55 9.30
N VAL A 46 -17.73 -34.64 8.48
CA VAL A 46 -19.09 -34.97 8.96
C VAL A 46 -19.14 -36.47 9.16
N PRO A 47 -19.35 -36.99 10.38
CA PRO A 47 -19.48 -38.43 10.59
C PRO A 47 -20.68 -38.96 9.82
N GLU A 48 -20.48 -39.99 9.00
CA GLU A 48 -21.42 -40.61 8.08
C GLU A 48 -22.70 -41.27 8.74
N ALA A 49 -22.88 -41.09 10.03
CA ALA A 49 -23.82 -41.90 10.82
C ALA A 49 -24.86 -41.15 11.63
N THR A 50 -25.40 -40.05 11.14
CA THR A 50 -26.61 -39.49 11.80
C THR A 50 -27.52 -38.80 10.79
N ASN A 51 -28.81 -39.17 10.79
CA ASN A 51 -29.92 -38.50 10.08
C ASN A 51 -30.17 -37.06 10.60
N ALA A 52 -29.15 -36.39 11.05
CA ALA A 52 -29.18 -34.99 11.41
C ALA A 52 -28.59 -34.20 10.25
N HIS A 53 -29.31 -33.27 9.68
CA HIS A 53 -28.79 -32.30 8.75
C HIS A 53 -27.72 -31.45 9.49
N PHE A 54 -26.46 -31.85 9.41
CA PHE A 54 -25.35 -31.03 9.86
C PHE A 54 -25.02 -30.04 8.73
N TYR A 55 -25.27 -28.80 8.95
CA TYR A 55 -24.75 -27.74 8.09
C TYR A 55 -23.25 -27.62 8.39
N ALA A 56 -22.43 -28.25 7.57
CA ALA A 56 -20.97 -28.08 7.62
C ALA A 56 -20.66 -26.70 7.06
N THR A 57 -20.62 -25.70 7.92
CA THR A 57 -20.16 -24.37 7.52
C THR A 57 -18.64 -24.43 7.40
N ALA A 58 -18.13 -24.51 6.18
CA ALA A 58 -16.71 -24.39 5.94
C ALA A 58 -16.22 -23.04 6.49
N GLN A 59 -15.32 -23.08 7.45
CA GLN A 59 -14.74 -21.87 8.02
C GLN A 59 -13.38 -21.62 7.38
N PRO A 60 -13.11 -20.40 6.87
CA PRO A 60 -11.80 -20.08 6.36
C PRO A 60 -10.79 -20.09 7.48
N ASN A 61 -9.61 -20.65 7.21
CA ASN A 61 -8.48 -20.47 8.08
C ASN A 61 -8.03 -19.01 8.06
N LEU A 62 -7.98 -18.34 9.21
CA LEU A 62 -7.57 -16.93 9.37
C LEU A 62 -6.11 -16.79 9.79
N GLU A 63 -5.28 -17.80 9.52
CA GLU A 63 -3.87 -17.79 9.89
C GLU A 63 -2.98 -17.02 8.90
N ASN A 64 -3.54 -16.56 7.77
CA ASN A 64 -2.79 -15.78 6.80
C ASN A 64 -2.63 -14.33 7.28
N GLU A 65 -1.55 -14.09 8.03
CA GLU A 65 -1.19 -12.77 8.52
C GLU A 65 -0.46 -11.98 7.43
N GLN A 66 -0.94 -10.79 7.12
CA GLN A 66 -0.34 -9.89 6.15
C GLN A 66 -0.10 -8.51 6.77
N ASP A 67 1.09 -7.97 6.51
CA ASP A 67 1.51 -6.65 6.97
C ASP A 67 1.17 -5.56 5.94
N LEU A 68 0.11 -4.80 6.18
CA LEU A 68 -0.23 -3.66 5.34
C LEU A 68 0.54 -2.43 5.80
N GLY A 69 1.27 -1.79 4.90
CA GLY A 69 2.07 -0.61 5.19
C GLY A 69 3.37 -0.57 4.42
N ILE A 70 4.32 0.18 4.97
CA ILE A 70 5.63 0.36 4.37
C ILE A 70 6.70 -0.40 5.16
N GLN A 71 7.57 -1.06 4.44
CA GLN A 71 8.80 -1.63 4.98
C GLN A 71 9.96 -0.89 4.32
N PHE A 72 10.94 -0.56 5.10
CA PHE A 72 12.14 0.11 4.63
C PHE A 72 13.36 -0.70 5.05
N SER A 73 14.15 -1.12 4.07
CA SER A 73 15.40 -1.84 4.29
C SER A 73 16.55 -1.08 3.62
N ILE A 74 17.62 -0.86 4.35
CA ILE A 74 18.79 -0.17 3.85
C ILE A 74 20.08 -0.89 4.25
N ARG A 75 21.02 -0.95 3.31
CA ARG A 75 22.40 -1.39 3.51
C ARG A 75 23.34 -0.33 2.97
N PRO A 76 23.93 0.52 3.82
CA PRO A 76 24.90 1.52 3.40
C PRO A 76 26.30 0.94 3.25
N GLU A 77 27.08 1.51 2.37
CA GLU A 77 28.51 1.34 2.23
C GLU A 77 29.16 2.72 2.13
N VAL A 78 30.04 3.02 3.09
CA VAL A 78 30.65 4.34 3.21
C VAL A 78 32.03 4.31 2.60
N THR A 79 32.32 5.27 1.72
CA THR A 79 33.64 5.52 1.15
C THR A 79 33.93 7.02 1.24
N GLU A 80 34.78 7.40 2.15
CA GLU A 80 35.09 8.83 2.47
C GLU A 80 33.82 9.60 2.86
N GLN A 81 33.35 10.50 2.00
CA GLN A 81 32.13 11.30 2.20
C GLN A 81 30.93 10.81 1.34
N LEU A 82 31.15 9.74 0.58
CA LEU A 82 30.12 9.14 -0.26
C LEU A 82 29.48 7.95 0.46
N ILE A 83 28.17 7.91 0.45
CA ILE A 83 27.38 6.84 1.02
C ILE A 83 26.64 6.15 -0.13
N THR A 84 27.05 4.93 -0.45
CA THR A 84 26.34 4.09 -1.41
C THR A 84 25.35 3.22 -0.63
N ALA A 85 24.07 3.43 -0.84
CA ALA A 85 23.03 2.72 -0.13
C ALA A 85 22.25 1.80 -1.09
N GLU A 86 22.16 0.54 -0.73
CA GLU A 86 21.19 -0.38 -1.31
C GLU A 86 19.90 -0.24 -0.52
N VAL A 87 18.83 0.11 -1.23
CA VAL A 87 17.52 0.46 -0.65
C VAL A 87 16.46 -0.43 -1.22
N LEU A 88 15.61 -0.97 -0.34
CA LEU A 88 14.46 -1.76 -0.66
C LEU A 88 13.25 -1.22 0.12
N VAL A 89 12.22 -0.81 -0.61
CA VAL A 89 11.01 -0.19 -0.05
C VAL A 89 9.78 -0.87 -0.65
N PRO A 90 9.33 -2.01 -0.14
CA PRO A 90 8.01 -2.53 -0.45
C PRO A 90 6.95 -1.74 0.32
N PHE A 91 5.84 -1.48 -0.36
CA PHE A 91 4.67 -0.79 0.18
C PHE A 91 3.41 -1.59 -0.12
N MET A 92 2.80 -2.19 0.90
CA MET A 92 1.62 -3.02 0.74
C MET A 92 0.36 -2.26 1.16
N THR A 93 -0.63 -2.25 0.28
CA THR A 93 -1.92 -1.60 0.54
C THR A 93 -3.08 -2.49 0.11
N LEU A 94 -4.20 -2.37 0.80
CA LEU A 94 -5.44 -2.98 0.37
C LEU A 94 -6.00 -2.21 -0.83
N ALA A 95 -6.09 -2.88 -1.98
CA ALA A 95 -6.63 -2.29 -3.22
C ALA A 95 -8.14 -2.47 -3.34
N GLY A 96 -8.69 -3.52 -2.74
CA GLY A 96 -10.10 -3.85 -2.81
C GLY A 96 -10.39 -5.26 -2.28
N TRP A 97 -11.58 -5.73 -2.58
CA TRP A 97 -12.05 -7.04 -2.19
C TRP A 97 -12.56 -7.79 -3.41
N SER A 98 -12.25 -9.07 -3.51
CA SER A 98 -12.85 -10.01 -4.47
C SER A 98 -13.89 -10.85 -3.73
N GLU A 99 -15.05 -10.99 -4.31
CA GLU A 99 -16.13 -11.81 -3.75
C GLU A 99 -16.15 -13.16 -4.47
N TYR A 100 -16.17 -14.22 -3.68
CA TYR A 100 -16.28 -15.59 -4.14
C TYR A 100 -17.60 -16.15 -3.64
N ASP A 101 -18.37 -16.70 -4.57
CA ASP A 101 -19.65 -17.36 -4.28
C ASP A 101 -19.37 -18.83 -3.92
N THR A 102 -19.67 -19.21 -2.69
CA THR A 102 -19.54 -20.57 -2.20
C THR A 102 -20.88 -21.22 -1.88
N ARG A 103 -21.96 -20.65 -2.44
CA ARG A 103 -23.29 -21.19 -2.24
C ARG A 103 -23.43 -22.54 -2.94
N VAL A 104 -23.97 -23.49 -2.20
CA VAL A 104 -24.38 -24.80 -2.72
C VAL A 104 -25.84 -24.72 -3.15
N TYR A 105 -26.14 -25.21 -4.34
CA TYR A 105 -27.47 -25.20 -4.89
C TYR A 105 -27.99 -26.63 -4.90
N ASP A 106 -29.29 -26.80 -4.54
CA ASP A 106 -29.99 -28.07 -4.66
C ASP A 106 -30.29 -28.40 -6.13
N GLU A 107 -30.86 -29.61 -6.37
CA GLU A 107 -31.23 -30.05 -7.72
C GLU A 107 -32.32 -29.17 -8.37
N ASP A 108 -33.08 -28.42 -7.57
CA ASP A 108 -34.13 -27.51 -8.01
C ASP A 108 -33.58 -26.07 -8.24
N GLY A 109 -32.27 -25.82 -7.97
CA GLY A 109 -31.61 -24.52 -8.15
C GLY A 109 -31.84 -23.53 -7.00
N ASN A 110 -32.33 -23.99 -5.84
CA ASN A 110 -32.44 -23.16 -4.64
C ASN A 110 -31.12 -23.20 -3.87
N VAL A 111 -30.81 -22.11 -3.16
CA VAL A 111 -29.61 -22.06 -2.30
C VAL A 111 -29.87 -22.93 -1.09
N GLU A 112 -29.15 -24.06 -0.98
CA GLU A 112 -29.27 -24.98 0.14
C GLU A 112 -28.39 -24.50 1.29
N ASP A 113 -27.17 -24.07 0.99
CA ASP A 113 -26.20 -23.52 1.97
C ASP A 113 -25.15 -22.67 1.26
N GLY A 114 -24.37 -21.93 2.05
CA GLY A 114 -23.20 -21.19 1.57
C GLY A 114 -23.31 -19.69 1.74
N ASN A 115 -22.17 -19.04 1.56
CA ASN A 115 -22.02 -17.62 1.80
C ASN A 115 -21.11 -16.98 0.75
N PHE A 116 -21.07 -15.67 0.72
CA PHE A 116 -20.07 -14.94 -0.04
C PHE A 116 -18.83 -14.72 0.82
N TYR A 117 -17.68 -15.06 0.26
CA TYR A 117 -16.40 -14.76 0.87
C TYR A 117 -15.75 -13.59 0.19
N ARG A 118 -15.18 -12.70 1.01
CA ARG A 118 -14.42 -11.57 0.54
C ARG A 118 -12.95 -11.82 0.77
N MET A 119 -12.18 -11.92 -0.31
CA MET A 119 -10.72 -11.98 -0.25
C MET A 119 -10.12 -10.63 -0.59
N PRO A 120 -9.06 -10.20 0.12
CA PRO A 120 -8.42 -8.93 -0.15
C PRO A 120 -7.64 -8.98 -1.48
N ILE A 121 -7.71 -7.88 -2.21
CA ILE A 121 -6.81 -7.62 -3.33
C ILE A 121 -5.72 -6.71 -2.80
N LEU A 122 -4.49 -7.21 -2.72
CA LEU A 122 -3.35 -6.45 -2.22
C LEU A 122 -2.58 -5.85 -3.38
N ASN A 123 -2.21 -4.58 -3.25
CA ASN A 123 -1.31 -3.90 -4.16
C ASN A 123 0.04 -3.70 -3.46
N THR A 124 1.10 -4.25 -4.04
CA THR A 124 2.43 -4.29 -3.43
C THR A 124 3.50 -3.67 -4.32
N PRO A 125 3.46 -2.34 -4.55
CA PRO A 125 4.56 -1.67 -5.23
C PRO A 125 5.86 -1.81 -4.43
N GLU A 126 6.96 -2.06 -5.13
CA GLU A 126 8.28 -2.21 -4.54
C GLU A 126 9.30 -1.37 -5.29
N ILE A 127 10.14 -0.67 -4.56
CA ILE A 127 11.31 0.05 -5.10
C ILE A 127 12.56 -0.62 -4.56
N LYS A 128 13.38 -1.16 -5.47
CA LYS A 128 14.68 -1.74 -5.17
C LYS A 128 15.74 -1.06 -6.02
N THR A 129 16.70 -0.40 -5.38
CA THR A 129 17.74 0.34 -6.10
C THR A 129 19.00 0.52 -5.26
N ARG A 130 20.08 0.92 -5.92
CA ARG A 130 21.33 1.33 -5.30
C ARG A 130 21.64 2.76 -5.71
N VAL A 131 21.81 3.64 -4.75
CA VAL A 131 22.09 5.06 -4.98
C VAL A 131 23.32 5.48 -4.20
N THR A 132 24.06 6.45 -4.74
CA THR A 132 25.20 7.06 -4.07
C THR A 132 24.88 8.52 -3.78
N VAL A 133 25.04 8.92 -2.54
CA VAL A 133 24.71 10.26 -2.04
C VAL A 133 25.86 10.78 -1.18
N ARG A 134 26.09 12.09 -1.16
CA ARG A 134 27.02 12.71 -0.23
C ARG A 134 26.41 12.83 1.15
N ASP A 135 27.28 12.95 2.15
CA ASP A 135 26.86 13.17 3.52
C ASP A 135 25.95 14.40 3.65
N GLY A 136 24.77 14.24 4.23
CA GLY A 136 23.76 15.29 4.45
C GLY A 136 22.93 15.68 3.23
N GLU A 137 23.18 15.13 2.06
CA GLU A 137 22.38 15.40 0.86
C GLU A 137 21.13 14.49 0.77
N THR A 138 20.12 15.00 0.09
CA THR A 138 18.87 14.27 -0.19
C THR A 138 18.82 13.92 -1.67
N VAL A 139 18.49 12.67 -1.95
CA VAL A 139 18.31 12.14 -3.31
C VAL A 139 16.91 11.55 -3.48
N ILE A 140 16.38 11.62 -4.68
CA ILE A 140 15.19 10.88 -5.06
C ILE A 140 15.62 9.45 -5.38
N VAL A 141 15.15 8.50 -4.57
CA VAL A 141 15.44 7.07 -4.74
C VAL A 141 14.63 6.50 -5.91
N GLY A 142 13.39 6.94 -6.03
CA GLY A 142 12.49 6.52 -7.09
C GLY A 142 11.06 6.93 -6.82
N GLY A 143 10.18 6.51 -7.72
CA GLY A 143 8.75 6.76 -7.57
C GLY A 143 7.93 5.88 -8.49
N ILE A 144 6.66 5.76 -8.17
CA ILE A 144 5.67 5.01 -8.93
C ILE A 144 4.49 5.93 -9.14
N VAL A 145 4.08 6.07 -10.39
CA VAL A 145 2.87 6.81 -10.78
C VAL A 145 1.91 5.80 -11.39
N SER A 146 0.72 5.71 -10.83
CA SER A 146 -0.36 4.90 -11.37
C SER A 146 -1.55 5.80 -11.67
N ASP A 147 -2.01 5.79 -12.90
CA ASP A 147 -3.21 6.50 -13.36
C ASP A 147 -4.16 5.48 -13.97
N THR A 148 -5.30 5.30 -13.34
CA THR A 148 -6.34 4.39 -13.79
C THR A 148 -7.59 5.17 -14.12
N THR A 149 -7.98 5.15 -15.38
CA THR A 149 -9.22 5.78 -15.85
C THR A 149 -10.19 4.70 -16.31
N SER A 150 -11.34 4.64 -15.69
CA SER A 150 -12.47 3.77 -16.07
C SER A 150 -13.58 4.63 -16.64
N THR A 151 -14.03 4.28 -17.84
CA THR A 151 -15.15 4.95 -18.49
C THR A 151 -16.30 3.96 -18.64
N ILE A 152 -17.41 4.27 -18.01
CA ILE A 152 -18.65 3.50 -18.11
C ILE A 152 -19.59 4.23 -19.06
N ASN A 153 -20.03 3.55 -20.09
CA ASN A 153 -20.99 4.07 -21.04
C ASN A 153 -22.25 3.18 -21.01
N ASP A 154 -23.28 3.65 -20.37
CA ASP A 154 -24.59 3.00 -20.36
C ASP A 154 -25.48 3.66 -21.39
N LYS A 155 -26.03 2.86 -22.31
CA LYS A 155 -26.98 3.34 -23.31
C LYS A 155 -28.15 2.37 -23.43
N ILE A 156 -29.35 2.92 -23.61
CA ILE A 156 -30.51 2.10 -23.96
C ILE A 156 -30.39 1.73 -25.44
N PRO A 157 -30.39 0.41 -25.79
CA PRO A 157 -30.33 -0.03 -27.17
C PRO A 157 -31.42 0.65 -28.02
N ILE A 158 -31.12 1.01 -29.26
CA ILE A 158 -32.00 1.68 -30.22
C ILE A 158 -32.26 3.14 -29.89
N LEU A 159 -32.70 3.49 -28.68
CA LEU A 159 -33.02 4.87 -28.29
C LEU A 159 -31.78 5.73 -28.11
N GLY A 160 -30.67 5.13 -27.63
CA GLY A 160 -29.41 5.81 -27.49
C GLY A 160 -28.70 6.16 -28.81
N ASP A 161 -29.08 5.53 -29.93
CA ASP A 161 -28.45 5.75 -31.22
C ASP A 161 -29.21 6.79 -32.11
N ILE A 162 -30.34 7.34 -31.63
CA ILE A 162 -31.11 8.35 -32.35
C ILE A 162 -30.37 9.70 -32.32
N PRO A 163 -30.10 10.30 -33.49
CA PRO A 163 -29.49 11.63 -33.55
C PRO A 163 -30.37 12.69 -32.83
N PHE A 164 -29.74 13.58 -32.09
CA PHE A 164 -30.30 14.67 -31.29
C PHE A 164 -30.96 14.25 -29.96
N ILE A 165 -31.75 13.16 -29.90
CA ILE A 165 -32.45 12.73 -28.70
C ILE A 165 -31.72 11.58 -27.97
N GLY A 166 -30.85 10.83 -28.63
CA GLY A 166 -30.11 9.71 -28.02
C GLY A 166 -29.28 10.11 -26.79
N ARG A 167 -28.86 11.37 -26.67
CA ARG A 167 -28.11 11.90 -25.53
C ARG A 167 -28.91 11.82 -24.21
N PHE A 168 -30.23 11.85 -24.25
CA PHE A 168 -31.07 11.71 -23.06
C PHE A 168 -31.19 10.25 -22.58
N PHE A 169 -30.81 9.28 -23.44
CA PHE A 169 -30.86 7.84 -23.19
C PHE A 169 -29.47 7.23 -23.04
N GLN A 170 -28.46 8.05 -22.81
CA GLN A 170 -27.09 7.65 -22.55
C GLN A 170 -26.63 8.23 -21.22
N SER A 171 -25.91 7.42 -20.43
CA SER A 171 -25.19 7.86 -19.26
C SER A 171 -23.70 7.57 -19.45
N LYS A 172 -22.86 8.57 -19.24
CA LYS A 172 -21.41 8.44 -19.30
C LYS A 172 -20.85 8.80 -17.96
N GLY A 173 -20.18 7.82 -17.32
CA GLY A 173 -19.42 8.02 -16.11
C GLY A 173 -17.93 7.85 -16.40
N THR A 174 -17.11 8.78 -15.93
CA THR A 174 -15.65 8.64 -15.97
C THR A 174 -15.13 8.71 -14.55
N GLN A 175 -14.44 7.68 -14.13
CA GLN A 175 -13.76 7.61 -12.84
C GLN A 175 -12.26 7.59 -13.10
N SER A 176 -11.53 8.52 -12.52
CA SER A 176 -10.07 8.58 -12.59
C SER A 176 -9.50 8.42 -11.19
N SER A 177 -8.57 7.49 -11.02
CA SER A 177 -7.83 7.25 -9.78
C SER A 177 -6.35 7.43 -10.06
N LYS A 178 -5.73 8.43 -9.42
CA LYS A 178 -4.30 8.71 -9.54
C LYS A 178 -3.63 8.42 -8.21
N ARG A 179 -2.56 7.61 -8.25
CA ARG A 179 -1.74 7.28 -7.09
C ARG A 179 -0.28 7.57 -7.42
N ASN A 180 0.35 8.38 -6.61
CA ASN A 180 1.75 8.75 -6.77
C ASN A 180 2.50 8.37 -5.49
N LEU A 181 3.55 7.59 -5.63
CA LEU A 181 4.50 7.30 -4.56
C LEU A 181 5.84 7.88 -4.95
N LEU A 182 6.41 8.75 -4.10
CA LEU A 182 7.75 9.30 -4.27
C LEU A 182 8.56 8.98 -3.02
N VAL A 183 9.77 8.46 -3.22
CA VAL A 183 10.68 8.10 -2.14
C VAL A 183 11.93 8.98 -2.22
N PHE A 184 12.14 9.74 -1.14
CA PHE A 184 13.34 10.54 -0.92
C PHE A 184 14.18 9.90 0.17
N MET A 185 15.49 9.97 0.04
CA MET A 185 16.42 9.47 1.04
C MET A 185 17.45 10.52 1.36
N THR A 186 17.67 10.73 2.66
CA THR A 186 18.75 11.56 3.18
C THR A 186 19.66 10.69 4.05
N CYS A 187 20.94 10.59 3.68
CA CYS A 187 21.91 9.86 4.48
C CYS A 187 22.83 10.85 5.19
N ARG A 188 23.18 10.54 6.44
CA ARG A 188 24.10 11.35 7.23
C ARG A 188 25.04 10.45 8.03
N LEU A 189 26.34 10.80 8.00
CA LEU A 189 27.35 10.16 8.83
C LEU A 189 27.29 10.71 10.25
N VAL A 190 27.19 9.80 11.21
CA VAL A 190 27.14 10.14 12.63
C VAL A 190 28.27 9.46 13.40
N LYS A 191 28.79 10.14 14.41
CA LYS A 191 29.75 9.58 15.36
C LYS A 191 29.03 8.64 16.33
N PRO A 192 29.76 7.83 17.12
CA PRO A 192 29.15 6.95 18.14
C PRO A 192 28.33 7.70 19.19
N ASP A 193 28.61 8.99 19.40
CA ASP A 193 27.85 9.87 20.30
C ASP A 193 26.55 10.42 19.68
N GLY A 194 26.25 10.04 18.41
CA GLY A 194 25.09 10.50 17.68
C GLY A 194 25.23 11.88 17.03
N THR A 195 26.36 12.55 17.19
CA THR A 195 26.61 13.84 16.54
C THR A 195 27.01 13.65 15.08
N PRO A 196 26.67 14.59 14.16
CA PRO A 196 27.10 14.53 12.78
C PRO A 196 28.63 14.50 12.68
N LEU A 197 29.16 13.66 11.78
CA LEU A 197 30.60 13.58 11.55
C LEU A 197 31.12 14.87 10.85
N TYR A 198 30.33 15.36 9.89
CA TYR A 198 30.58 16.60 9.20
C TYR A 198 29.48 17.61 9.53
N PRO A 199 29.81 18.81 10.04
CA PRO A 199 28.81 19.84 10.32
C PRO A 199 28.16 20.31 9.01
N ASP A 200 26.85 20.52 9.02
CA ASP A 200 26.11 21.06 7.88
C ASP A 200 26.62 22.47 7.55
N PRO A 201 27.11 22.74 6.32
CA PRO A 201 27.57 24.06 5.91
C PRO A 201 26.51 25.16 6.07
N ARG A 202 25.23 24.80 6.05
CA ARG A 202 24.11 25.72 6.24
C ARG A 202 23.97 26.17 7.70
N GLN A 203 24.30 25.31 8.65
CA GLN A 203 24.28 25.63 10.09
C GLN A 203 25.49 26.47 10.52
N GLN A 204 26.57 26.46 9.76
CA GLN A 204 27.74 27.30 10.01
C GLN A 204 27.50 28.79 9.70
N ARG A 205 26.54 29.12 8.84
CA ARG A 205 26.22 30.51 8.47
C ARG A 205 25.52 31.31 9.56
N ASP A 206 24.75 30.63 10.42
CA ASP A 206 23.87 31.30 11.41
C ASP A 206 24.46 31.36 12.82
N GLY A 207 25.69 30.87 13.05
CA GLY A 207 26.36 30.92 14.36
C GLY A 207 25.66 30.19 15.50
N THR A 208 24.57 29.49 15.20
CA THR A 208 23.75 28.82 16.18
C THR A 208 24.06 27.34 16.20
N TYR A 209 25.07 26.93 16.92
CA TYR A 209 25.24 25.55 17.33
C TYR A 209 24.12 25.19 18.32
N SER A 210 22.98 24.72 17.86
CA SER A 210 22.07 24.03 18.77
C SER A 210 22.68 22.66 19.04
N LYS A 211 23.16 22.43 20.24
CA LYS A 211 23.42 21.10 20.81
C LYS A 211 22.08 20.38 20.92
N GLY A 212 21.72 19.63 19.91
CA GLY A 212 20.49 18.83 19.94
C GLY A 212 19.90 18.71 18.54
N TYR A 213 19.44 17.52 18.22
CA TYR A 213 18.61 17.28 17.04
C TYR A 213 17.51 18.33 16.95
N PRO A 214 17.17 18.85 15.77
CA PRO A 214 15.99 19.69 15.66
C PRO A 214 14.80 18.92 16.20
N ARG A 215 14.23 19.42 17.28
CA ARG A 215 12.92 18.97 17.73
C ARG A 215 11.97 19.30 16.60
N PHE A 216 11.44 18.28 15.93
CA PHE A 216 10.33 18.49 15.03
C PHE A 216 9.19 19.05 15.87
N GLY A 217 8.92 20.32 15.66
CA GLY A 217 7.83 21.00 16.32
C GLY A 217 6.54 20.27 16.05
N SER A 218 5.88 19.89 17.14
CA SER A 218 4.47 19.66 17.18
C SER A 218 3.80 20.96 16.74
N THR A 219 3.38 21.02 15.50
CA THR A 219 2.34 21.98 15.11
C THR A 219 1.17 21.13 14.62
N LEU A 220 0.13 21.21 15.43
CA LEU A 220 -1.23 20.69 15.22
C LEU A 220 -1.80 21.15 13.88
#